data_024ef8dd55589be790e2f31f6739a6c0
#
_entry.id   024ef8dd55589be790e2f31f6739a6c0
#
_cell.length_a   1.000
_cell.length_b   1.000
_cell.length_c   1.000
_cell.angle_alpha   90.00
_cell.angle_beta   90.00
_cell.angle_gamma   90.00
#
_symmetry.space_group_name_H-M   'P 1'
#
loop_
_entity.id
_entity.type
_entity.pdbx_description
1 polymer ?
#
loop_
_entity_poly.entity_id
_entity_poly.type
_entity_poly.pdbx_seq_one_letter_code
_entity_poly.pdbx_strand_id
1 'polypeptide(L)'
;MPRIDPRIVADLKRENLLKEGHWSFQYGGHSRGLIDRDHLLSDPVAASHMAYAIAKEFFIDHIETVATPSIWGAGLALLIGGFLDPKAKVAYSTPSKDGPTLAPQIEDLVREKRVLLVDNIIRSGETMTGFADLVERLGGEVIGIATLWNLAGPEIAGHAVFGLLNSDYEVYRDGDCPLCIAGSKPEQAPY
;
A
#
# COMPACT_ATOMS: atom_id res chain seq x y z
N MET A 1 15.49 6.24 4.52
CA MET A 1 14.33 5.34 4.73
C MET A 1 13.73 5.66 6.09
N PRO A 2 12.43 5.96 6.20
CA PRO A 2 11.77 6.05 7.49
C PRO A 2 11.97 4.73 8.23
N ARG A 3 12.42 4.79 9.48
CA ARG A 3 12.59 3.59 10.30
C ARG A 3 11.19 3.11 10.69
N ILE A 4 10.87 1.89 10.31
CA ILE A 4 9.67 1.19 10.77
C ILE A 4 9.69 1.19 12.31
N ASP A 5 8.57 1.51 12.94
CA ASP A 5 8.45 1.32 14.39
C ASP A 5 8.55 -0.19 14.68
N PRO A 6 9.59 -0.66 15.39
CA PRO A 6 9.79 -2.08 15.69
C PRO A 6 8.58 -2.73 16.38
N ARG A 7 7.75 -1.91 17.07
CA ARG A 7 6.53 -2.38 17.73
C ARG A 7 5.48 -2.83 16.73
N ILE A 8 5.34 -2.14 15.59
CA ILE A 8 4.40 -2.55 14.53
C ILE A 8 4.78 -3.93 14.00
N VAL A 9 6.06 -4.16 13.70
CA VAL A 9 6.54 -5.47 13.23
C VAL A 9 6.30 -6.54 14.29
N ALA A 10 6.58 -6.24 15.56
CA ALA A 10 6.36 -7.17 16.67
C ALA A 10 4.87 -7.51 16.83
N ASP A 11 3.99 -6.53 16.71
CA ASP A 11 2.53 -6.71 16.79
C ASP A 11 2.03 -7.57 15.62
N LEU A 12 2.45 -7.29 14.38
CA LEU A 12 2.09 -8.10 13.22
C LEU A 12 2.55 -9.55 13.36
N LYS A 13 3.75 -9.79 13.89
CA LYS A 13 4.26 -11.16 14.16
C LYS A 13 3.48 -11.85 15.28
N ARG A 14 3.23 -11.15 16.38
CA ARG A 14 2.47 -11.69 17.53
C ARG A 14 1.07 -12.14 17.12
N GLU A 15 0.41 -11.39 16.26
CA GLU A 15 -0.93 -11.68 15.77
C GLU A 15 -0.94 -12.59 14.53
N ASN A 16 0.23 -13.14 14.16
CA ASN A 16 0.41 -14.00 12.98
C ASN A 16 -0.05 -13.38 11.66
N LEU A 17 0.02 -12.06 11.57
CA LEU A 17 -0.32 -11.29 10.37
C LEU A 17 0.90 -11.10 9.44
N LEU A 18 2.11 -11.21 9.98
CA LEU A 18 3.36 -11.30 9.23
C LEU A 18 3.88 -12.74 9.35
N LYS A 19 3.78 -13.48 8.26
CA LYS A 19 4.16 -14.88 8.16
C LYS A 19 5.52 -15.01 7.50
N GLU A 20 6.45 -15.73 8.14
CA GLU A 20 7.74 -16.09 7.54
C GLU A 20 7.65 -17.48 6.90
N GLY A 21 8.27 -17.66 5.71
CA GLY A 21 8.19 -18.89 4.95
C GLY A 21 8.79 -18.75 3.57
N HIS A 22 8.36 -19.59 2.64
CA HIS A 22 8.65 -19.46 1.22
C HIS A 22 7.34 -19.31 0.46
N TRP A 23 7.04 -18.08 0.02
CA TRP A 23 5.78 -17.71 -0.60
C TRP A 23 5.97 -17.44 -2.08
N SER A 24 5.03 -17.92 -2.92
CA SER A 24 4.91 -17.54 -4.32
C SER A 24 3.66 -16.67 -4.51
N PHE A 25 3.78 -15.58 -5.26
CA PHE A 25 2.67 -14.67 -5.52
C PHE A 25 1.93 -15.03 -6.81
N GLN A 26 0.65 -14.73 -6.86
CA GLN A 26 -0.23 -15.06 -7.99
C GLN A 26 0.26 -14.46 -9.33
N TYR A 27 0.93 -13.31 -9.29
CA TYR A 27 1.42 -12.59 -10.47
C TYR A 27 2.94 -12.72 -10.65
N GLY A 28 3.52 -13.78 -10.09
CA GLY A 28 4.95 -14.09 -10.17
C GLY A 28 5.77 -13.51 -9.01
N GLY A 29 6.95 -14.09 -8.83
CA GLY A 29 7.89 -13.76 -7.78
C GLY A 29 7.68 -14.53 -6.48
N HIS A 30 8.77 -14.64 -5.72
CA HIS A 30 8.82 -15.36 -4.44
C HIS A 30 9.34 -14.45 -3.33
N SER A 31 8.86 -14.65 -2.10
CA SER A 31 9.36 -13.93 -0.92
C SER A 31 9.51 -14.84 0.29
N ARG A 32 10.36 -14.39 1.23
CA ARG A 32 10.51 -15.01 2.55
C ARG A 32 9.45 -14.61 3.54
N GLY A 33 8.63 -13.61 3.21
CA GLY A 33 7.58 -13.11 4.07
C GLY A 33 6.28 -12.87 3.32
N LEU A 34 5.20 -12.90 4.05
CA LEU A 34 3.85 -12.61 3.59
C LEU A 34 3.12 -11.80 4.66
N ILE A 35 2.52 -10.67 4.30
CA ILE A 35 1.51 -10.01 5.13
C ILE A 35 0.16 -10.65 4.83
N ASP A 36 -0.49 -11.17 5.86
CA ASP A 36 -1.88 -11.61 5.78
C ASP A 36 -2.81 -10.38 5.83
N ARG A 37 -2.82 -9.62 4.71
CA ARG A 37 -3.56 -8.36 4.62
C ARG A 37 -5.06 -8.56 4.78
N ASP A 38 -5.58 -9.71 4.36
CA ASP A 38 -7.03 -9.94 4.36
C ASP A 38 -7.52 -10.14 5.80
N HIS A 39 -6.79 -10.89 6.63
CA HIS A 39 -7.05 -10.97 8.07
C HIS A 39 -6.78 -9.64 8.76
N LEU A 40 -5.68 -8.94 8.44
CA LEU A 40 -5.37 -7.63 9.00
C LEU A 40 -6.50 -6.62 8.76
N LEU A 41 -7.00 -6.54 7.53
CA LEU A 41 -8.04 -5.58 7.16
C LEU A 41 -9.46 -6.04 7.55
N SER A 42 -9.66 -7.32 7.87
CA SER A 42 -10.91 -7.83 8.40
C SER A 42 -11.09 -7.57 9.91
N ASP A 43 -9.99 -7.29 10.62
CA ASP A 43 -10.04 -6.87 12.03
C ASP A 43 -10.02 -5.33 12.12
N PRO A 44 -11.15 -4.69 12.51
CA PRO A 44 -11.23 -3.22 12.60
C PRO A 44 -10.23 -2.61 13.58
N VAL A 45 -9.84 -3.32 14.63
CA VAL A 45 -8.88 -2.82 15.63
C VAL A 45 -7.47 -2.83 15.04
N ALA A 46 -7.04 -3.96 14.48
CA ALA A 46 -5.73 -4.09 13.83
C ALA A 46 -5.61 -3.12 12.64
N ALA A 47 -6.62 -3.07 11.77
CA ALA A 47 -6.66 -2.14 10.63
C ALA A 47 -6.57 -0.67 11.07
N SER A 48 -7.28 -0.29 12.15
CA SER A 48 -7.23 1.07 12.69
C SER A 48 -5.85 1.43 13.23
N HIS A 49 -5.17 0.52 13.91
CA HIS A 49 -3.82 0.76 14.40
C HIS A 49 -2.83 1.00 13.24
N MET A 50 -2.91 0.21 12.17
CA MET A 50 -2.07 0.38 10.99
C MET A 50 -2.39 1.68 10.26
N ALA A 51 -3.67 1.99 10.08
CA ALA A 51 -4.11 3.23 9.45
C ALA A 51 -3.68 4.47 10.25
N TYR A 52 -3.78 4.42 11.58
CA TYR A 52 -3.28 5.50 12.45
C TYR A 52 -1.78 5.71 12.32
N ALA A 53 -1.01 4.63 12.25
CA ALA A 53 0.45 4.71 12.08
C ALA A 53 0.83 5.39 10.75
N ILE A 54 0.07 5.12 9.67
CA ILE A 54 0.25 5.82 8.39
C ILE A 54 -0.20 7.28 8.52
N ALA A 55 -1.40 7.55 9.03
CA ALA A 55 -1.94 8.91 9.14
C ALA A 55 -1.02 9.82 9.95
N LYS A 56 -0.40 9.31 11.01
CA LYS A 56 0.54 10.05 11.85
C LYS A 56 1.74 10.59 11.05
N GLU A 57 2.23 9.86 10.06
CA GLU A 57 3.36 10.29 9.22
C GLU A 57 3.00 11.53 8.40
N PHE A 58 1.74 11.63 7.95
CA PHE A 58 1.24 12.69 7.08
C PHE A 58 0.39 13.75 7.82
N PHE A 59 0.44 13.77 9.16
CA PHE A 59 -0.45 14.60 9.95
C PHE A 59 -0.27 16.10 9.72
N ILE A 60 0.95 16.53 9.43
CA ILE A 60 1.29 17.95 9.18
C ILE A 60 1.18 18.35 7.71
N ASP A 61 0.93 17.41 6.81
CA ASP A 61 0.95 17.64 5.37
C ASP A 61 -0.36 18.15 4.80
N HIS A 62 -1.37 18.40 5.66
CA HIS A 62 -2.67 18.95 5.25
C HIS A 62 -3.32 18.19 4.09
N ILE A 63 -3.35 16.85 4.19
CA ILE A 63 -3.98 16.00 3.18
C ILE A 63 -5.49 16.28 3.13
N GLU A 64 -6.01 16.56 1.94
CA GLU A 64 -7.44 16.79 1.72
C GLU A 64 -8.15 15.54 1.19
N THR A 65 -7.42 14.69 0.45
CA THR A 65 -7.94 13.44 -0.11
C THR A 65 -6.94 12.30 0.06
N VAL A 66 -7.43 11.15 0.49
CA VAL A 66 -6.71 9.87 0.42
C VAL A 66 -7.23 9.11 -0.78
N ALA A 67 -6.38 8.83 -1.75
CA ALA A 67 -6.77 8.17 -2.99
C ALA A 67 -6.10 6.80 -3.16
N THR A 68 -6.81 5.83 -3.76
CA THR A 68 -6.31 4.48 -3.97
C THR A 68 -6.60 3.98 -5.38
N PRO A 69 -5.66 3.25 -6.01
CA PRO A 69 -5.81 2.75 -7.39
C PRO A 69 -6.83 1.62 -7.51
N SER A 70 -7.41 1.15 -6.40
CA SER A 70 -8.38 0.06 -6.44
C SER A 70 -9.37 0.12 -5.27
N ILE A 71 -10.52 -0.50 -5.47
CA ILE A 71 -11.52 -0.67 -4.39
C ILE A 71 -10.97 -1.44 -3.20
N TRP A 72 -9.99 -2.32 -3.40
CA TRP A 72 -9.36 -3.11 -2.33
C TRP A 72 -8.59 -2.24 -1.33
N GLY A 73 -8.07 -1.09 -1.75
CA GLY A 73 -7.43 -0.11 -0.88
C GLY A 73 -8.41 0.82 -0.16
N ALA A 74 -9.70 0.84 -0.56
CA ALA A 74 -10.66 1.83 -0.06
C ALA A 74 -10.89 1.75 1.45
N GLY A 75 -10.89 0.54 2.02
CA GLY A 75 -11.04 0.35 3.48
C GLY A 75 -9.90 1.00 4.26
N LEU A 76 -8.67 0.77 3.83
CA LEU A 76 -7.48 1.38 4.45
C LEU A 76 -7.49 2.91 4.25
N ALA A 77 -7.79 3.38 3.04
CA ALA A 77 -7.87 4.81 2.73
C ALA A 77 -8.93 5.52 3.59
N LEU A 78 -10.09 4.89 3.82
CA LEU A 78 -11.16 5.43 4.66
C LEU A 78 -10.71 5.58 6.13
N LEU A 79 -10.03 4.59 6.67
CA LEU A 79 -9.51 4.64 8.03
C LEU A 79 -8.42 5.73 8.17
N ILE A 80 -7.48 5.80 7.22
CA ILE A 80 -6.44 6.84 7.21
C ILE A 80 -7.07 8.23 7.14
N GLY A 81 -7.99 8.47 6.20
CA GLY A 81 -8.69 9.75 6.05
C GLY A 81 -9.46 10.15 7.32
N GLY A 82 -9.99 9.16 8.04
CA GLY A 82 -10.67 9.36 9.32
C GLY A 82 -9.75 9.80 10.47
N PHE A 83 -8.46 9.50 10.41
CA PHE A 83 -7.46 9.90 11.42
C PHE A 83 -6.79 11.24 11.12
N LEU A 84 -6.79 11.69 9.86
CA LEU A 84 -6.23 13.00 9.48
C LEU A 84 -7.06 14.16 10.04
N ASP A 85 -6.45 15.32 10.21
CA ASP A 85 -7.11 16.53 10.69
C ASP A 85 -6.76 17.73 9.80
N PRO A 86 -7.72 18.36 9.12
CA PRO A 86 -9.15 17.94 9.02
C PRO A 86 -9.32 16.59 8.35
N LYS A 87 -10.51 15.97 8.51
CA LYS A 87 -10.82 14.67 7.90
C LYS A 87 -10.71 14.73 6.38
N ALA A 88 -9.87 13.88 5.80
CA ALA A 88 -9.70 13.79 4.37
C ALA A 88 -10.86 13.02 3.70
N LYS A 89 -11.17 13.40 2.47
CA LYS A 89 -12.08 12.63 1.62
C LYS A 89 -11.38 11.39 1.07
N VAL A 90 -12.16 10.46 0.53
CA VAL A 90 -11.60 9.24 -0.07
C VAL A 90 -12.02 9.14 -1.53
N ALA A 91 -11.03 8.96 -2.39
CA ALA A 91 -11.22 8.65 -3.81
C ALA A 91 -10.65 7.25 -4.11
N TYR A 92 -11.35 6.46 -4.89
CA TYR A 92 -10.87 5.15 -5.32
C TYR A 92 -11.16 4.90 -6.79
N SER A 93 -10.21 4.25 -7.44
CA SER A 93 -10.35 3.85 -8.83
C SER A 93 -11.28 2.64 -8.95
N THR A 94 -12.01 2.60 -10.05
CA THR A 94 -12.73 1.42 -10.49
C THR A 94 -11.89 0.62 -11.47
N PRO A 95 -12.01 -0.72 -11.49
CA PRO A 95 -11.30 -1.55 -12.45
C PRO A 95 -11.61 -1.15 -13.89
N SER A 96 -10.57 -0.93 -14.69
CA SER A 96 -10.66 -0.69 -16.13
C SER A 96 -9.60 -1.50 -16.87
N LYS A 97 -9.87 -1.86 -18.13
CA LYS A 97 -8.91 -2.55 -18.98
C LYS A 97 -7.71 -1.67 -19.36
N ASP A 98 -7.90 -0.36 -19.35
CA ASP A 98 -6.92 0.63 -19.77
C ASP A 98 -6.13 1.23 -18.59
N GLY A 99 -6.21 0.60 -17.43
CA GLY A 99 -5.55 1.06 -16.20
C GLY A 99 -6.52 1.72 -15.21
N PRO A 100 -5.98 2.33 -14.13
CA PRO A 100 -6.81 2.96 -13.11
C PRO A 100 -7.56 4.17 -13.67
N THR A 101 -8.85 4.28 -13.35
CA THR A 101 -9.71 5.42 -13.71
C THR A 101 -10.52 5.88 -12.51
N LEU A 102 -10.81 7.17 -12.43
CA LEU A 102 -11.76 7.71 -11.47
C LEU A 102 -13.12 7.94 -12.17
N ALA A 103 -14.19 7.62 -11.47
CA ALA A 103 -15.51 7.99 -11.95
C ALA A 103 -15.65 9.51 -11.95
N PRO A 104 -16.33 10.13 -12.95
CA PRO A 104 -16.44 11.59 -13.05
C PRO A 104 -16.92 12.29 -11.77
N GLN A 105 -17.79 11.61 -11.00
CA GLN A 105 -18.31 12.14 -9.72
C GLN A 105 -17.26 12.17 -8.61
N ILE A 106 -16.13 11.47 -8.78
CA ILE A 106 -15.05 11.36 -7.80
C ILE A 106 -13.85 12.22 -8.20
N GLU A 107 -13.74 12.63 -9.48
CA GLU A 107 -12.63 13.46 -9.96
C GLU A 107 -12.47 14.76 -9.19
N ASP A 108 -13.59 15.40 -8.79
CA ASP A 108 -13.57 16.63 -8.01
C ASP A 108 -12.97 16.45 -6.60
N LEU A 109 -12.87 15.21 -6.12
CA LEU A 109 -12.19 14.92 -4.85
C LEU A 109 -10.67 14.97 -4.96
N VAL A 110 -10.12 14.94 -6.18
CA VAL A 110 -8.66 15.01 -6.39
C VAL A 110 -8.23 16.32 -7.07
N ARG A 111 -9.13 16.95 -7.84
CA ARG A 111 -8.84 18.20 -8.57
C ARG A 111 -8.51 19.34 -7.62
N GLU A 112 -7.32 19.95 -7.78
CA GLU A 112 -6.82 21.04 -6.93
C GLU A 112 -6.76 20.67 -5.43
N LYS A 113 -6.52 19.36 -5.14
CA LYS A 113 -6.43 18.81 -3.78
C LYS A 113 -5.04 18.28 -3.50
N ARG A 114 -4.67 18.34 -2.22
CA ARG A 114 -3.49 17.68 -1.68
C ARG A 114 -3.83 16.21 -1.42
N VAL A 115 -3.24 15.33 -2.20
CA VAL A 115 -3.63 13.92 -2.29
C VAL A 115 -2.54 13.01 -1.72
N LEU A 116 -2.90 12.17 -0.76
CA LEU A 116 -2.11 11.03 -0.35
C LEU A 116 -2.56 9.79 -1.11
N LEU A 117 -1.66 9.15 -1.85
CA LEU A 117 -1.93 7.89 -2.52
C LEU A 117 -1.70 6.71 -1.58
N VAL A 118 -2.63 5.76 -1.55
CA VAL A 118 -2.57 4.62 -0.63
C VAL A 118 -2.90 3.33 -1.34
N ASP A 119 -2.15 2.26 -1.04
CA ASP A 119 -2.55 0.89 -1.39
C ASP A 119 -2.16 -0.05 -0.24
N ASN A 120 -2.72 -1.26 -0.22
CA ASN A 120 -2.39 -2.25 0.80
C ASN A 120 -0.97 -2.78 0.63
N ILE A 121 -0.59 -3.12 -0.60
CA ILE A 121 0.72 -3.69 -0.94
C ILE A 121 1.18 -3.10 -2.26
N ILE A 122 2.38 -2.53 -2.27
CA ILE A 122 3.02 -2.05 -3.50
C ILE A 122 4.17 -3.00 -3.84
N ARG A 123 4.07 -3.73 -4.97
CA ARG A 123 5.08 -4.69 -5.42
C ARG A 123 6.07 -4.08 -6.41
N SER A 124 5.66 -3.87 -7.66
CA SER A 124 6.50 -3.24 -8.69
C SER A 124 6.37 -1.72 -8.74
N GLY A 125 5.28 -1.18 -8.24
CA GLY A 125 4.95 0.24 -8.33
C GLY A 125 4.24 0.65 -9.62
N GLU A 126 4.11 -0.21 -10.63
CA GLU A 126 3.52 0.13 -11.93
C GLU A 126 2.09 0.68 -11.81
N THR A 127 1.22 -0.01 -11.05
CA THR A 127 -0.17 0.44 -10.82
C THR A 127 -0.20 1.81 -10.14
N MET A 128 0.68 2.00 -9.15
CA MET A 128 0.76 3.25 -8.39
C MET A 128 1.32 4.37 -9.26
N THR A 129 2.31 4.10 -10.12
CA THR A 129 2.81 5.07 -11.11
C THR A 129 1.67 5.56 -12.01
N GLY A 130 0.95 4.63 -12.64
CA GLY A 130 -0.17 5.02 -13.52
C GLY A 130 -1.28 5.78 -12.78
N PHE A 131 -1.48 5.50 -11.50
CA PHE A 131 -2.46 6.19 -10.68
C PHE A 131 -1.99 7.59 -10.24
N ALA A 132 -0.72 7.76 -9.91
CA ALA A 132 -0.11 9.07 -9.64
C ALA A 132 -0.25 9.98 -10.87
N ASP A 133 0.13 9.47 -12.05
CA ASP A 133 -0.01 10.19 -13.32
C ASP A 133 -1.48 10.59 -13.59
N LEU A 134 -2.44 9.74 -13.24
CA LEU A 134 -3.87 10.06 -13.38
C LEU A 134 -4.28 11.21 -12.46
N VAL A 135 -3.92 11.14 -11.19
CA VAL A 135 -4.25 12.18 -10.20
C VAL A 135 -3.65 13.52 -10.59
N GLU A 136 -2.39 13.54 -11.03
CA GLU A 136 -1.70 14.75 -11.48
C GLU A 136 -2.33 15.33 -12.76
N ARG A 137 -2.69 14.48 -13.75
CA ARG A 137 -3.41 14.93 -14.94
C ARG A 137 -4.78 15.54 -14.63
N LEU A 138 -5.43 15.11 -13.55
CA LEU A 138 -6.66 15.69 -13.06
C LEU A 138 -6.44 16.99 -12.25
N GLY A 139 -5.20 17.39 -12.06
CA GLY A 139 -4.81 18.61 -11.33
C GLY A 139 -4.68 18.40 -9.83
N GLY A 140 -4.58 17.18 -9.32
CA GLY A 140 -4.26 16.89 -7.92
C GLY A 140 -2.78 17.08 -7.63
N GLU A 141 -2.44 17.49 -6.43
CA GLU A 141 -1.06 17.55 -5.90
C GLU A 141 -0.78 16.29 -5.11
N VAL A 142 0.02 15.38 -5.65
CA VAL A 142 0.43 14.16 -4.92
C VAL A 142 1.47 14.51 -3.88
N ILE A 143 1.12 14.36 -2.60
CA ILE A 143 1.98 14.69 -1.45
C ILE A 143 2.93 13.54 -1.12
N GLY A 144 2.47 12.32 -1.34
CA GLY A 144 3.25 11.12 -1.08
C GLY A 144 2.44 9.86 -1.32
N ILE A 145 3.09 8.74 -1.13
CA ILE A 145 2.51 7.41 -1.31
C ILE A 145 2.68 6.64 -0.01
N ALA A 146 1.63 5.94 0.44
CA ALA A 146 1.69 5.12 1.64
C ALA A 146 1.13 3.72 1.43
N THR A 147 1.67 2.74 2.15
CA THR A 147 1.24 1.35 2.05
C THR A 147 1.52 0.57 3.34
N LEU A 148 0.83 -0.54 3.53
CA LEU A 148 1.16 -1.49 4.59
C LEU A 148 2.51 -2.18 4.29
N TRP A 149 2.72 -2.59 3.03
CA TRP A 149 3.95 -3.25 2.63
C TRP A 149 4.48 -2.71 1.31
N ASN A 150 5.69 -2.14 1.36
CA ASN A 150 6.38 -1.60 0.20
C ASN A 150 7.53 -2.52 -0.22
N LEU A 151 7.43 -3.04 -1.44
CA LEU A 151 8.44 -3.89 -2.08
C LEU A 151 9.07 -3.21 -3.31
N ALA A 152 8.54 -2.05 -3.73
CA ALA A 152 8.97 -1.36 -4.95
C ALA A 152 10.19 -0.46 -4.75
N GLY A 153 10.38 0.06 -3.54
CA GLY A 153 11.48 0.99 -3.25
C GLY A 153 11.03 2.29 -2.59
N PRO A 154 11.96 3.22 -2.31
CA PRO A 154 11.68 4.42 -1.52
C PRO A 154 10.94 5.51 -2.31
N GLU A 155 10.83 5.38 -3.63
CA GLU A 155 10.24 6.39 -4.52
C GLU A 155 9.50 5.73 -5.68
N ILE A 156 8.35 6.27 -6.05
CA ILE A 156 7.54 5.87 -7.20
C ILE A 156 7.04 7.15 -7.87
N ALA A 157 7.22 7.26 -9.20
CA ALA A 157 6.79 8.41 -9.99
C ALA A 157 7.28 9.78 -9.44
N GLY A 158 8.46 9.83 -8.82
CA GLY A 158 9.00 11.05 -8.21
C GLY A 158 8.47 11.35 -6.81
N HIS A 159 7.61 10.50 -6.24
CA HIS A 159 7.03 10.68 -4.91
C HIS A 159 7.62 9.69 -3.90
N ALA A 160 7.90 10.18 -2.68
CA ALA A 160 8.37 9.34 -1.59
C ALA A 160 7.32 8.31 -1.17
N VAL A 161 7.76 7.08 -0.91
CA VAL A 161 6.89 5.99 -0.45
C VAL A 161 7.15 5.70 1.02
N PHE A 162 6.10 5.82 1.81
CA PHE A 162 6.06 5.37 3.19
C PHE A 162 5.42 3.98 3.27
N GLY A 163 6.18 2.96 3.63
CA GLY A 163 5.67 1.62 3.95
C GLY A 163 5.72 1.38 5.45
N LEU A 164 4.68 0.83 6.05
CA LEU A 164 4.77 0.30 7.43
C LEU A 164 5.76 -0.85 7.50
N LEU A 165 5.83 -1.65 6.46
CA LEU A 165 6.93 -2.58 6.19
C LEU A 165 7.60 -2.17 4.88
N ASN A 166 8.91 -2.01 4.92
CA ASN A 166 9.75 -1.81 3.74
C ASN A 166 10.65 -3.02 3.59
N SER A 167 10.98 -3.40 2.40
CA SER A 167 11.97 -4.32 1.83
C SER A 167 12.74 -5.35 2.70
N ASP A 168 12.41 -5.58 3.98
CA ASP A 168 13.04 -6.64 4.78
C ASP A 168 12.74 -8.04 4.21
N TYR A 169 11.74 -8.11 3.33
CA TYR A 169 11.32 -9.31 2.61
C TYR A 169 11.37 -9.05 1.11
N GLU A 170 12.54 -9.25 0.51
CA GLU A 170 12.72 -9.11 -0.92
C GLU A 170 11.78 -10.02 -1.71
N VAL A 171 11.32 -9.52 -2.87
CA VAL A 171 10.64 -10.34 -3.87
C VAL A 171 11.65 -10.75 -4.94
N TYR A 172 11.93 -12.02 -4.98
CA TYR A 172 12.81 -12.61 -5.98
C TYR A 172 12.01 -12.95 -7.24
N ARG A 173 12.62 -12.78 -8.41
CA ARG A 173 12.03 -13.24 -9.67
C ARG A 173 11.95 -14.76 -9.70
N ASP A 174 11.00 -15.29 -10.48
CA ASP A 174 10.96 -16.72 -10.77
C ASP A 174 12.29 -17.15 -11.41
N GLY A 175 12.89 -18.22 -10.87
CA GLY A 175 14.21 -18.69 -11.29
C GLY A 175 15.41 -18.15 -10.48
N ASP A 176 15.30 -16.96 -9.86
CA ASP A 176 16.39 -16.35 -9.08
C ASP A 176 16.19 -16.49 -7.56
N CYS A 177 15.11 -17.16 -7.14
CA CYS A 177 14.77 -17.29 -5.74
C CYS A 177 15.79 -18.21 -5.00
N PRO A 178 16.52 -17.69 -3.99
CA PRO A 178 17.50 -18.47 -3.25
C PRO A 178 16.87 -19.61 -2.46
N LEU A 179 15.59 -19.50 -2.08
CA LEU A 179 14.87 -20.57 -1.39
C LEU A 179 14.55 -21.74 -2.34
N CYS A 180 14.17 -21.45 -3.61
CA CYS A 180 14.01 -22.48 -4.63
C CYS A 180 15.33 -23.19 -4.92
N ILE A 181 16.42 -22.42 -5.05
CA ILE A 181 17.76 -22.96 -5.27
C ILE A 181 18.18 -23.88 -4.11
N ALA A 182 17.79 -23.54 -2.88
CA ALA A 182 18.02 -24.37 -1.70
C ALA A 182 17.05 -25.57 -1.57
N GLY A 183 16.14 -25.77 -2.55
CA GLY A 183 15.20 -26.90 -2.58
C GLY A 183 13.91 -26.70 -1.76
N SER A 184 13.66 -25.51 -1.23
CA SER A 184 12.42 -25.19 -0.55
C SER A 184 11.27 -25.06 -1.57
N LYS A 185 10.13 -25.70 -1.28
CA LYS A 185 8.92 -25.54 -2.09
C LYS A 185 8.14 -24.32 -1.62
N PRO A 186 7.71 -23.42 -2.52
CA PRO A 186 6.89 -22.28 -2.13
C PRO A 186 5.45 -22.72 -1.81
N GLU A 187 4.86 -22.01 -0.85
CA GLU A 187 3.41 -21.99 -0.63
C GLU A 187 2.79 -20.85 -1.45
N GLN A 188 1.59 -21.08 -1.99
CA GLN A 188 0.90 -20.06 -2.77
C GLN A 188 0.36 -18.97 -1.84
N ALA A 189 0.77 -17.74 -2.06
CA ALA A 189 0.16 -16.59 -1.40
C ALA A 189 -1.28 -16.35 -1.90
N PRO A 190 -2.21 -15.86 -1.06
CA PRO A 190 -3.60 -15.65 -1.43
C PRO A 190 -3.83 -14.49 -2.42
N TYR A 191 -2.78 -13.72 -2.79
CA TYR A 191 -2.84 -12.57 -3.70
C TYR A 191 -1.58 -12.39 -4.55
#